data_57dd335dfb15ea626fc8507c23988f94
#
_entry.id   57dd335dfb15ea626fc8507c23988f94
#
_cell.length_a   1.000
_cell.length_b   1.000
_cell.length_c   1.000
_cell.angle_alpha   90.00
_cell.angle_beta   90.00
_cell.angle_gamma   90.00
#
_symmetry.space_group_name_H-M   'P 1'
#
loop_
_entity.id
_entity.type
_entity.pdbx_description
1 polymer ?
#
loop_
_entity_poly.entity_id
_entity_poly.type
_entity_poly.pdbx_seq_one_letter_code
_entity_poly.pdbx_strand_id
1 'polypeptide(L)'
;MSSRTIQARIPAGVSDGQRIRLRGKGAPGERGGPAGDLYVRVHVTPHPIFGRSGDNLTVSVPVTFAEAALGAEIKVPSLRGVPVSVRIPAGTPSGRTFRARGKGARRKDGTNGDLLVTVNVQVPQNLNGAARHALESFRDATAGEDPREDLLRRARQT
;
A
#
# COMPACT_ATOMS: atom_id res chain seq x y z
N MET A 1 -18.38 22.17 -33.74
CA MET A 1 -17.47 21.19 -33.18
C MET A 1 -18.08 19.81 -33.30
N SER A 2 -17.42 18.92 -33.98
CA SER A 2 -17.85 17.53 -34.01
C SER A 2 -17.09 16.75 -32.92
N SER A 3 -17.79 15.93 -32.16
CA SER A 3 -17.15 15.00 -31.23
C SER A 3 -17.21 13.61 -31.83
N ARG A 4 -16.18 12.83 -31.55
CA ARG A 4 -16.12 11.44 -31.97
C ARG A 4 -15.61 10.59 -30.84
N THR A 5 -16.08 9.35 -30.78
CA THR A 5 -15.65 8.38 -29.78
C THR A 5 -14.54 7.50 -30.36
N ILE A 6 -13.45 7.38 -29.63
CA ILE A 6 -12.31 6.54 -30.02
C ILE A 6 -12.09 5.54 -28.91
N GLN A 7 -11.96 4.26 -29.30
CA GLN A 7 -11.58 3.23 -28.35
C GLN A 7 -10.07 3.19 -28.21
N ALA A 8 -9.58 3.24 -26.98
CA ALA A 8 -8.17 3.16 -26.67
C ALA A 8 -7.93 2.08 -25.63
N ARG A 9 -6.88 1.29 -25.85
CA ARG A 9 -6.47 0.30 -24.87
C ARG A 9 -5.44 0.94 -23.94
N ILE A 10 -5.77 1.01 -22.66
CA ILE A 10 -4.86 1.54 -21.65
C ILE A 10 -4.03 0.38 -21.10
N PRO A 11 -2.68 0.44 -21.16
CA PRO A 11 -1.84 -0.62 -20.63
C PRO A 11 -2.04 -0.81 -19.13
N ALA A 12 -1.95 -2.06 -18.69
CA ALA A 12 -1.92 -2.35 -17.27
C ALA A 12 -0.70 -1.70 -16.62
N GLY A 13 -0.85 -1.24 -15.37
CA GLY A 13 0.24 -0.61 -14.65
C GLY A 13 0.58 0.80 -15.11
N VAL A 14 -0.31 1.45 -15.86
CA VAL A 14 -0.10 2.83 -16.31
C VAL A 14 0.05 3.77 -15.12
N SER A 15 1.02 4.70 -15.19
CA SER A 15 1.27 5.71 -14.17
C SER A 15 0.45 6.97 -14.42
N ASP A 16 0.13 7.70 -13.34
CA ASP A 16 -0.55 8.98 -13.47
C ASP A 16 0.30 9.94 -14.30
N GLY A 17 -0.36 10.63 -15.22
CA GLY A 17 0.29 11.56 -16.14
C GLY A 17 0.96 10.92 -17.34
N GLN A 18 0.92 9.61 -17.46
CA GLN A 18 1.53 8.92 -18.60
C GLN A 18 0.78 9.26 -19.89
N ARG A 19 1.54 9.51 -20.96
CA ARG A 19 0.99 9.78 -22.28
C ARG A 19 0.92 8.50 -23.10
N ILE A 20 -0.20 8.30 -23.76
CA ILE A 20 -0.42 7.17 -24.65
C ILE A 20 -0.62 7.73 -26.06
N ARG A 21 0.15 7.20 -27.03
CA ARG A 21 0.06 7.57 -28.43
C ARG A 21 -0.91 6.65 -29.15
N LEU A 22 -1.92 7.24 -29.81
CA LEU A 22 -2.84 6.51 -30.68
C LEU A 22 -2.51 6.88 -32.12
N ARG A 23 -1.85 5.98 -32.82
CA ARG A 23 -1.39 6.22 -34.18
C ARG A 23 -2.55 6.34 -35.14
N GLY A 24 -2.50 7.37 -35.99
CA GLY A 24 -3.52 7.58 -37.03
C GLY A 24 -4.90 8.00 -36.52
N LYS A 25 -5.03 8.32 -35.22
CA LYS A 25 -6.30 8.71 -34.62
C LYS A 25 -6.44 10.20 -34.36
N GLY A 26 -5.45 11.00 -34.80
CA GLY A 26 -5.44 12.43 -34.64
C GLY A 26 -6.22 13.15 -35.72
N ALA A 27 -5.89 14.44 -35.95
CA ALA A 27 -6.55 15.26 -36.95
C ALA A 27 -6.33 14.71 -38.36
N PRO A 28 -7.31 14.89 -39.29
CA PRO A 28 -7.11 14.47 -40.68
C PRO A 28 -5.90 15.17 -41.31
N GLY A 29 -5.16 14.42 -42.14
CA GLY A 29 -4.02 14.95 -42.84
C GLY A 29 -4.44 15.98 -43.90
N GLU A 30 -3.54 16.89 -44.24
CA GLU A 30 -3.77 17.86 -45.31
C GLU A 30 -3.64 17.20 -46.69
N ARG A 31 -4.47 17.63 -47.64
CA ARG A 31 -4.43 17.20 -49.05
C ARG A 31 -4.50 15.71 -49.26
N GLY A 32 -5.31 15.01 -48.43
CA GLY A 32 -5.44 13.56 -48.53
C GLY A 32 -4.31 12.76 -47.91
N GLY A 33 -3.41 13.41 -47.15
CA GLY A 33 -2.36 12.75 -46.42
C GLY A 33 -2.88 11.92 -45.23
N PRO A 34 -2.04 11.09 -44.60
CA PRO A 34 -2.46 10.30 -43.47
C PRO A 34 -2.81 11.16 -42.25
N ALA A 35 -3.76 10.69 -41.45
CA ALA A 35 -4.12 11.36 -40.22
C ALA A 35 -2.95 11.37 -39.21
N GLY A 36 -2.85 12.43 -38.45
CA GLY A 36 -1.87 12.52 -37.37
C GLY A 36 -2.16 11.55 -36.22
N ASP A 37 -1.36 11.61 -35.20
CA ASP A 37 -1.53 10.80 -34.01
C ASP A 37 -2.29 11.53 -32.92
N LEU A 38 -2.98 10.78 -32.08
CA LEU A 38 -3.64 11.30 -30.88
C LEU A 38 -2.85 10.92 -29.65
N TYR A 39 -2.62 11.88 -28.78
CA TYR A 39 -1.95 11.65 -27.50
C TYR A 39 -2.97 11.76 -26.37
N VAL A 40 -3.01 10.74 -25.52
CA VAL A 40 -3.92 10.70 -24.38
C VAL A 40 -3.07 10.70 -23.10
N ARG A 41 -3.34 11.67 -22.22
CA ARG A 41 -2.72 11.69 -20.89
C ARG A 41 -3.66 10.98 -19.93
N VAL A 42 -3.13 9.99 -19.23
CA VAL A 42 -3.92 9.20 -18.29
C VAL A 42 -3.80 9.80 -16.90
N HIS A 43 -4.95 10.07 -16.28
CA HIS A 43 -5.03 10.48 -14.89
C HIS A 43 -5.48 9.29 -14.06
N VAL A 44 -4.65 8.89 -13.09
CA VAL A 44 -4.95 7.79 -12.19
C VAL A 44 -5.44 8.35 -10.87
N THR A 45 -6.68 8.02 -10.51
CA THR A 45 -7.25 8.44 -9.24
C THR A 45 -6.59 7.66 -8.11
N PRO A 46 -6.13 8.33 -7.02
CA PRO A 46 -5.59 7.62 -5.87
C PRO A 46 -6.61 6.64 -5.29
N HIS A 47 -6.15 5.44 -4.94
CA HIS A 47 -7.00 4.46 -4.27
C HIS A 47 -7.10 4.82 -2.77
N PRO A 48 -8.28 4.68 -2.15
CA PRO A 48 -8.43 5.04 -0.73
C PRO A 48 -7.63 4.15 0.22
N ILE A 49 -7.29 2.93 -0.18
CA ILE A 49 -6.59 1.96 0.66
C ILE A 49 -5.15 1.75 0.22
N PHE A 50 -4.92 1.65 -1.10
CA PHE A 50 -3.60 1.33 -1.64
C PHE A 50 -2.89 2.58 -2.15
N GLY A 51 -1.62 2.71 -1.77
CA GLY A 51 -0.68 3.61 -2.42
C GLY A 51 0.16 2.88 -3.46
N ARG A 52 1.05 3.60 -4.10
CA ARG A 52 1.92 3.04 -5.13
C ARG A 52 3.35 3.54 -4.93
N SER A 53 4.30 2.63 -5.08
CA SER A 53 5.73 2.93 -5.09
C SER A 53 6.34 2.16 -6.26
N GLY A 54 6.52 2.83 -7.42
CA GLY A 54 6.91 2.16 -8.64
C GLY A 54 5.87 1.15 -9.08
N ASP A 55 6.28 -0.10 -9.27
CA ASP A 55 5.38 -1.21 -9.60
C ASP A 55 4.81 -1.91 -8.37
N ASN A 56 5.20 -1.46 -7.19
CA ASN A 56 4.72 -2.02 -5.95
C ASN A 56 3.50 -1.25 -5.44
N LEU A 57 2.57 -1.97 -4.84
CA LEU A 57 1.48 -1.38 -4.09
C LEU A 57 1.86 -1.28 -2.63
N THR A 58 1.36 -0.27 -1.94
CA THR A 58 1.58 -0.09 -0.51
C THR A 58 0.23 -0.08 0.21
N VAL A 59 0.20 -0.64 1.40
CA VAL A 59 -1.00 -0.64 2.25
C VAL A 59 -0.57 -0.58 3.71
N SER A 60 -1.29 0.23 4.50
CA SER A 60 -1.11 0.29 5.95
C SER A 60 -2.20 -0.55 6.60
N VAL A 61 -1.81 -1.46 7.46
CA VAL A 61 -2.73 -2.41 8.08
C VAL A 61 -2.64 -2.29 9.59
N PRO A 62 -3.78 -2.06 10.27
CA PRO A 62 -3.78 -2.05 11.73
C PRO A 62 -3.63 -3.47 12.27
N VAL A 63 -2.84 -3.61 13.32
CA VAL A 63 -2.68 -4.87 14.05
C VAL A 63 -2.82 -4.61 15.53
N THR A 64 -3.19 -5.64 16.27
CA THR A 64 -3.23 -5.54 17.74
C THR A 64 -1.82 -5.66 18.31
N PHE A 65 -1.65 -5.13 19.51
CA PHE A 65 -0.39 -5.31 20.25
C PHE A 65 -0.07 -6.80 20.45
N ALA A 66 -1.08 -7.61 20.78
CA ALA A 66 -0.89 -9.04 20.97
C ALA A 66 -0.40 -9.74 19.69
N GLU A 67 -0.96 -9.37 18.53
CA GLU A 67 -0.52 -9.90 17.24
C GLU A 67 0.95 -9.54 16.96
N ALA A 68 1.31 -8.28 17.20
CA ALA A 68 2.67 -7.82 16.95
C ALA A 68 3.69 -8.44 17.92
N ALA A 69 3.32 -8.58 19.18
CA ALA A 69 4.22 -9.09 20.22
C ALA A 69 4.39 -10.60 20.15
N LEU A 70 3.32 -11.34 19.92
CA LEU A 70 3.32 -12.80 19.93
C LEU A 70 3.56 -13.41 18.54
N GLY A 71 3.39 -12.62 17.50
CA GLY A 71 3.35 -13.10 16.13
C GLY A 71 1.96 -13.58 15.75
N ALA A 72 1.63 -13.47 14.48
CA ALA A 72 0.32 -13.87 13.97
C ALA A 72 0.38 -14.03 12.45
N GLU A 73 -0.58 -14.76 11.92
CA GLU A 73 -0.88 -14.75 10.49
C GLU A 73 -2.08 -13.85 10.30
N ILE A 74 -1.90 -12.78 9.52
CA ILE A 74 -2.96 -11.79 9.30
C ILE A 74 -3.41 -11.81 7.85
N LYS A 75 -4.68 -11.47 7.62
CA LYS A 75 -5.23 -11.30 6.29
C LYS A 75 -5.20 -9.84 5.91
N VAL A 76 -4.59 -9.54 4.76
CA VAL A 76 -4.51 -8.17 4.25
C VAL A 76 -5.24 -8.09 2.92
N PRO A 77 -5.84 -6.92 2.61
CA PRO A 77 -6.56 -6.78 1.34
C PRO A 77 -5.60 -6.79 0.15
N SER A 78 -6.10 -7.20 -1.00
CA SER A 78 -5.39 -7.08 -2.26
C SER A 78 -6.29 -6.39 -3.28
N LEU A 79 -5.69 -5.83 -4.35
CA LEU A 79 -6.46 -5.17 -5.40
C LEU A 79 -7.46 -6.10 -6.10
N ARG A 80 -7.17 -7.39 -6.12
CA ARG A 80 -8.01 -8.39 -6.80
C ARG A 80 -9.16 -8.90 -5.95
N GLY A 81 -9.32 -8.38 -4.74
CA GLY A 81 -10.40 -8.74 -3.83
C GLY A 81 -10.16 -10.01 -3.02
N VAL A 82 -9.15 -10.80 -3.34
CA VAL A 82 -8.82 -12.01 -2.56
C VAL A 82 -7.81 -11.61 -1.48
N PRO A 83 -8.13 -11.78 -0.19
CA PRO A 83 -7.19 -11.44 0.87
C PRO A 83 -5.91 -12.27 0.78
N VAL A 84 -4.79 -11.63 1.11
CA VAL A 84 -3.48 -12.25 1.12
C VAL A 84 -3.09 -12.52 2.57
N SER A 85 -2.59 -13.72 2.86
CA SER A 85 -2.09 -14.05 4.19
C SER A 85 -0.65 -13.56 4.33
N VAL A 86 -0.39 -12.83 5.40
CA VAL A 86 0.94 -12.34 5.73
C VAL A 86 1.28 -12.78 7.15
N ARG A 87 2.42 -13.43 7.31
CA ARG A 87 2.90 -13.85 8.62
C ARG A 87 3.76 -12.75 9.21
N ILE A 88 3.38 -12.27 10.38
CA ILE A 88 4.21 -11.33 11.13
C ILE A 88 4.88 -12.08 12.29
N PRO A 89 6.22 -11.98 12.44
CA PRO A 89 6.91 -12.67 13.49
C PRO A 89 6.67 -12.05 14.87
N ALA A 90 6.91 -12.81 15.91
CA ALA A 90 6.85 -12.30 17.28
C ALA A 90 7.83 -11.13 17.43
N GLY A 91 7.43 -10.10 18.18
CA GLY A 91 8.26 -8.92 18.41
C GLY A 91 8.31 -7.96 17.23
N THR A 92 7.31 -7.96 16.37
CA THR A 92 7.22 -7.03 15.24
C THR A 92 6.97 -5.60 15.73
N PRO A 93 7.88 -4.65 15.46
CA PRO A 93 7.67 -3.27 15.86
C PRO A 93 6.60 -2.58 15.00
N SER A 94 5.91 -1.60 15.58
CA SER A 94 4.97 -0.76 14.82
C SER A 94 5.73 0.00 13.73
N GLY A 95 5.14 0.06 12.54
CA GLY A 95 5.76 0.70 11.37
C GLY A 95 6.59 -0.23 10.51
N ARG A 96 6.72 -1.50 10.87
CA ARG A 96 7.45 -2.47 10.07
C ARG A 96 6.73 -2.77 8.76
N THR A 97 7.50 -2.87 7.68
CA THR A 97 6.97 -3.20 6.35
C THR A 97 7.38 -4.61 5.94
N PHE A 98 6.41 -5.37 5.46
CA PHE A 98 6.59 -6.72 4.93
C PHE A 98 6.27 -6.73 3.45
N ARG A 99 6.94 -7.59 2.70
CA ARG A 99 6.76 -7.72 1.26
C ARG A 99 5.98 -8.99 0.96
N ALA A 100 4.82 -8.83 0.30
CA ALA A 100 4.07 -9.94 -0.27
C ALA A 100 4.38 -10.00 -1.76
N ARG A 101 5.20 -10.96 -2.17
CA ARG A 101 5.71 -11.05 -3.53
C ARG A 101 4.62 -11.41 -4.52
N GLY A 102 4.63 -10.70 -5.66
CA GLY A 102 3.69 -10.96 -6.74
C GLY A 102 2.27 -10.51 -6.48
N LYS A 103 2.02 -9.74 -5.41
CA LYS A 103 0.67 -9.28 -5.02
C LYS A 103 0.46 -7.79 -5.28
N GLY A 104 1.38 -7.16 -5.99
CA GLY A 104 1.29 -5.75 -6.34
C GLY A 104 0.58 -5.51 -7.68
N ALA A 105 0.88 -4.37 -8.30
CA ALA A 105 0.30 -3.97 -9.57
C ALA A 105 0.82 -4.85 -10.70
N ARG A 106 -0.04 -5.07 -11.71
CA ARG A 106 0.34 -5.81 -12.89
C ARG A 106 1.25 -4.94 -13.79
N ARG A 107 2.36 -5.50 -14.24
CA ARG A 107 3.27 -4.85 -15.17
C ARG A 107 2.84 -5.06 -16.61
N LYS A 108 3.43 -4.27 -17.51
CA LYS A 108 3.17 -4.37 -18.96
C LYS A 108 3.51 -5.75 -19.52
N ASP A 109 4.52 -6.41 -18.98
CA ASP A 109 4.96 -7.73 -19.43
C ASP A 109 4.10 -8.88 -18.88
N GLY A 110 3.06 -8.58 -18.12
CA GLY A 110 2.16 -9.57 -17.52
C GLY A 110 2.58 -10.06 -16.14
N THR A 111 3.78 -9.71 -15.68
CA THR A 111 4.20 -10.03 -14.31
C THR A 111 3.61 -9.03 -13.33
N ASN A 112 3.65 -9.36 -12.05
CA ASN A 112 3.13 -8.51 -10.98
C ASN A 112 4.28 -7.94 -10.15
N GLY A 113 4.13 -6.69 -9.72
CA GLY A 113 4.96 -6.15 -8.66
C GLY A 113 4.59 -6.75 -7.31
N ASP A 114 5.08 -6.18 -6.24
CA ASP A 114 4.87 -6.68 -4.90
C ASP A 114 3.90 -5.80 -4.12
N LEU A 115 3.33 -6.36 -3.06
CA LEU A 115 2.53 -5.61 -2.10
C LEU A 115 3.39 -5.36 -0.86
N LEU A 116 3.59 -4.10 -0.51
CA LEU A 116 4.33 -3.70 0.67
C LEU A 116 3.33 -3.38 1.78
N VAL A 117 3.36 -4.19 2.83
CA VAL A 117 2.40 -4.13 3.93
C VAL A 117 3.09 -3.51 5.14
N THR A 118 2.67 -2.31 5.53
CA THR A 118 3.17 -1.66 6.75
C THR A 118 2.18 -1.89 7.87
N VAL A 119 2.63 -2.49 8.95
CA VAL A 119 1.77 -2.77 10.10
C VAL A 119 1.86 -1.64 11.12
N ASN A 120 0.72 -1.21 11.62
CA ASN A 120 0.62 -0.19 12.66
C ASN A 120 -0.10 -0.76 13.86
N VAL A 121 0.55 -0.75 15.01
CA VAL A 121 -0.04 -1.28 16.23
C VAL A 121 -1.09 -0.32 16.75
N GLN A 122 -2.31 -0.83 16.92
CA GLN A 122 -3.42 -0.06 17.48
C GLN A 122 -3.53 -0.25 18.97
N VAL A 123 -3.86 0.85 19.64
CA VAL A 123 -4.20 0.82 21.07
C VAL A 123 -5.71 0.61 21.18
N PRO A 124 -6.17 -0.42 21.92
CA PRO A 124 -7.60 -0.62 22.13
C PRO A 124 -8.22 0.56 22.89
N GLN A 125 -9.35 1.05 22.42
CA GLN A 125 -10.02 2.20 23.02
C GLN A 125 -11.00 1.81 24.11
N ASN A 126 -11.48 0.57 24.09
CA ASN A 126 -12.41 0.05 25.08
C ASN A 126 -11.91 -1.29 25.59
N LEU A 127 -11.64 -1.35 26.89
CA LEU A 127 -11.21 -2.58 27.55
C LEU A 127 -12.32 -3.09 28.46
N ASN A 128 -12.80 -4.31 28.24
CA ASN A 128 -13.69 -4.97 29.18
C ASN A 128 -12.89 -5.39 30.44
N GLY A 129 -13.62 -5.86 31.48
CA GLY A 129 -12.99 -6.20 32.76
C GLY A 129 -11.86 -7.23 32.64
N ALA A 130 -12.07 -8.28 31.84
CA ALA A 130 -11.07 -9.34 31.65
C ALA A 130 -9.84 -8.84 30.89
N ALA A 131 -10.05 -8.06 29.82
CA ALA A 131 -8.95 -7.51 29.04
C ALA A 131 -8.14 -6.49 29.85
N ARG A 132 -8.83 -5.64 30.62
CA ARG A 132 -8.14 -4.69 31.52
C ARG A 132 -7.29 -5.42 32.53
N HIS A 133 -7.83 -6.44 33.18
CA HIS A 133 -7.12 -7.22 34.18
C HIS A 133 -5.87 -7.90 33.58
N ALA A 134 -6.01 -8.51 32.43
CA ALA A 134 -4.89 -9.13 31.73
C ALA A 134 -3.81 -8.11 31.38
N LEU A 135 -4.21 -6.91 30.92
CA LEU A 135 -3.28 -5.86 30.56
C LEU A 135 -2.58 -5.28 31.77
N GLU A 136 -3.28 -5.14 32.90
CA GLU A 136 -2.66 -4.72 34.16
C GLU A 136 -1.61 -5.74 34.63
N SER A 137 -1.90 -7.03 34.50
CA SER A 137 -0.95 -8.09 34.82
C SER A 137 0.28 -8.02 33.90
N PHE A 138 0.07 -7.77 32.63
CA PHE A 138 1.16 -7.59 31.67
C PHE A 138 2.02 -6.37 32.01
N ARG A 139 1.37 -5.25 32.33
CA ARG A 139 2.07 -4.03 32.77
C ARG A 139 2.98 -4.34 33.98
N ASP A 140 2.44 -5.04 34.96
CA ASP A 140 3.21 -5.36 36.17
C ASP A 140 4.38 -6.32 35.88
N ALA A 141 4.17 -7.26 34.97
CA ALA A 141 5.20 -8.19 34.55
C ALA A 141 6.35 -7.51 33.78
N THR A 142 6.08 -6.36 33.15
CA THR A 142 7.08 -5.61 32.37
C THR A 142 7.51 -4.31 33.04
N ALA A 143 7.22 -4.14 34.32
CA ALA A 143 7.48 -2.89 35.06
C ALA A 143 8.95 -2.50 35.12
N GLY A 144 9.88 -3.46 34.96
CA GLY A 144 11.31 -3.17 34.93
C GLY A 144 11.83 -2.62 33.62
N GLU A 145 11.03 -2.59 32.58
CA GLU A 145 11.43 -2.08 31.26
C GLU A 145 11.15 -0.59 31.16
N ASP A 146 12.15 0.17 30.71
CA ASP A 146 12.01 1.61 30.47
C ASP A 146 12.31 1.92 29.01
N PRO A 147 11.28 2.07 28.17
CA PRO A 147 11.49 2.33 26.74
C PRO A 147 12.05 3.74 26.45
N ARG A 148 12.06 4.64 27.41
CA ARG A 148 12.55 5.99 27.26
C ARG A 148 13.96 6.20 27.84
N GLU A 149 14.56 5.17 28.39
CA GLU A 149 15.89 5.27 29.01
C GLU A 149 16.95 5.84 28.06
N ASP A 150 17.02 5.28 26.85
CA ASP A 150 17.98 5.71 25.84
C ASP A 150 17.71 7.15 25.38
N LEU A 151 16.45 7.52 25.17
CA LEU A 151 16.06 8.87 24.80
C LEU A 151 16.49 9.89 25.86
N LEU A 152 16.22 9.60 27.12
CA LEU A 152 16.57 10.51 28.23
C LEU A 152 18.08 10.64 28.38
N ARG A 153 18.81 9.55 28.19
CA ARG A 153 20.28 9.57 28.23
C ARG A 153 20.85 10.46 27.12
N ARG A 154 20.35 10.31 25.87
CA ARG A 154 20.80 11.12 24.74
C ARG A 154 20.50 12.61 24.95
N ALA A 155 19.35 12.92 25.52
CA ALA A 155 18.98 14.32 25.80
C ALA A 155 19.94 14.99 26.78
N ARG A 156 20.49 14.24 27.71
CA ARG A 156 21.46 14.77 28.69
C ARG A 156 22.84 15.04 28.08
N GLN A 157 23.12 14.47 26.90
CA GLN A 157 24.41 14.60 26.22
C GLN A 157 24.48 15.79 25.26
N THR A 158 23.36 16.48 25.03
CA THR A 158 23.30 17.63 24.12
C THR A 158 23.43 18.97 24.88
#